data_38dcaa042bb0fe35c0312310cc98580b
#
_entry.id   38dcaa042bb0fe35c0312310cc98580b
#
_cell.length_a   1.000
_cell.length_b   1.000
_cell.length_c   1.000
_cell.angle_alpha   90.00
_cell.angle_beta   90.00
_cell.angle_gamma   90.00
#
_symmetry.space_group_name_H-M   'P 1'
#
loop_
_entity.id
_entity.type
_entity.pdbx_description
1 polymer ?
#
loop_
_entity_poly.entity_id
_entity_poly.type
_entity_poly.pdbx_seq_one_letter_code
_entity_poly.pdbx_strand_id
1 'polypeptide(L)' 'QQGFIVGQKDMTLNAGTLDNRQGVLGSQASLQISSGTLMNQKGALKAGTDMLLSGGDVSNQEGTLAAGRDLNAHLN' A
#
# COMPACT_ATOMS: atom_id res chain seq x y z
N GLN A 1 8.44 7.44 5.99
CA GLN A 1 8.14 7.30 7.41
C GLN A 1 8.29 5.85 7.83
N GLN A 2 9.07 5.63 8.85
CA GLN A 2 9.24 4.28 9.37
C GLN A 2 8.07 3.94 10.27
N GLY A 3 7.39 2.87 9.98
CA GLY A 3 6.26 2.46 10.77
C GLY A 3 5.78 1.09 10.37
N PHE A 4 4.77 0.63 11.06
CA PHE A 4 4.26 -0.71 10.84
C PHE A 4 2.76 -0.69 11.10
N ILE A 5 2.00 -0.92 10.04
CA ILE A 5 0.55 -0.92 10.13
C ILE A 5 0.06 -2.26 9.58
N VAL A 6 -0.65 -3.01 10.40
CA VAL A 6 -1.16 -4.32 10.00
C VAL A 6 -2.62 -4.43 10.41
N GLY A 7 -3.47 -4.77 9.45
CA GLY A 7 -4.86 -5.06 9.69
C GLY A 7 -5.14 -6.55 9.58
N GLN A 8 -6.07 -7.05 10.36
CA GLN A 8 -6.42 -8.47 10.33
C GLN A 8 -7.55 -8.78 9.38
N LYS A 9 -8.25 -7.75 8.93
CA LYS A 9 -9.33 -7.89 7.98
C LYS A 9 -9.10 -6.89 6.86
N ASP A 10 -10.15 -6.57 6.12
CA ASP A 10 -10.03 -5.59 5.06
C ASP A 10 -9.58 -4.26 5.63
N MET A 11 -8.63 -3.66 4.96
CA MET A 11 -8.10 -2.38 5.40
C MET A 11 -8.26 -1.37 4.27
N THR A 12 -8.78 -0.19 4.63
CA THR A 12 -8.94 0.90 3.69
C THR A 12 -8.21 2.12 4.22
N LEU A 13 -7.38 2.70 3.38
CA LEU A 13 -6.63 3.91 3.72
C LEU A 13 -6.94 4.99 2.71
N ASN A 14 -7.30 6.16 3.22
CA ASN A 14 -7.49 7.34 2.39
C ASN A 14 -6.60 8.45 2.89
N ALA A 15 -5.77 8.98 2.01
CA ALA A 15 -4.85 10.03 2.39
C ALA A 15 -4.52 10.89 1.18
N GLY A 16 -4.25 12.17 1.41
CA GLY A 16 -3.72 13.01 0.34
C GLY A 16 -2.32 12.59 -0.02
N THR A 17 -1.51 12.34 0.99
CA THR A 17 -0.16 11.82 0.81
C THR A 17 0.05 10.69 1.78
N LEU A 18 0.46 9.55 1.26
CA LEU A 18 0.80 8.41 2.11
C LEU A 18 2.30 8.17 2.03
N ASP A 19 2.94 8.25 3.16
CA ASP A 19 4.39 8.09 3.25
C ASP A 19 4.71 6.80 3.98
N ASN A 20 5.08 5.77 3.23
CA ASN A 20 5.43 4.48 3.79
C ASN A 20 6.91 4.14 3.53
N ARG A 21 7.75 5.16 3.47
CA ARG A 21 9.17 4.95 3.25
C ARG A 21 9.76 4.18 4.41
N GLN A 22 10.40 3.05 4.12
CA GLN A 22 11.03 2.19 5.12
C GLN A 22 10.05 1.64 6.15
N GLY A 23 8.76 1.66 5.84
CA GLY A 23 7.76 1.11 6.72
C GLY A 23 7.09 -0.10 6.13
N VAL A 24 6.19 -0.70 6.88
CA VAL A 24 5.44 -1.87 6.43
C VAL A 24 3.97 -1.62 6.62
N LEU A 25 3.21 -1.90 5.58
CA LEU A 25 1.76 -1.74 5.60
C LEU A 25 1.16 -3.03 5.09
N GLY A 26 0.36 -3.67 5.90
CA GLY A 26 -0.15 -4.97 5.52
C GLY A 26 -1.56 -5.24 6.00
N SER A 27 -2.20 -6.20 5.35
CA SER A 27 -3.52 -6.65 5.71
C SER A 27 -3.58 -8.16 5.49
N GLN A 28 -4.29 -8.86 6.34
CA GLN A 28 -4.45 -10.30 6.16
C GLN A 28 -5.54 -10.63 5.16
N ALA A 29 -6.36 -9.69 4.82
CA ALA A 29 -7.38 -9.87 3.80
C ALA A 29 -7.12 -8.89 2.66
N SER A 30 -8.03 -8.00 2.37
CA SER A 30 -7.88 -7.04 1.28
C SER A 30 -7.30 -5.74 1.78
N LEU A 31 -6.46 -5.12 0.97
CA LEU A 31 -5.88 -3.83 1.28
C LEU A 31 -6.26 -2.85 0.18
N GLN A 32 -6.92 -1.78 0.57
CA GLN A 32 -7.35 -0.76 -0.37
C GLN A 32 -6.74 0.58 0.03
N ILE A 33 -5.98 1.17 -0.87
CA ILE A 33 -5.31 2.43 -0.60
C ILE A 33 -5.74 3.44 -1.65
N SER A 34 -6.13 4.62 -1.18
CA SER A 34 -6.49 5.72 -2.04
C SER A 34 -5.74 6.96 -1.60
N SER A 35 -4.83 7.43 -2.44
CA SER A 35 -4.03 8.61 -2.08
C SER A 35 -3.67 9.41 -3.31
N GLY A 36 -3.42 10.69 -3.13
CA GLY A 36 -2.91 11.52 -4.23
C GLY A 36 -1.47 11.19 -4.53
N THR A 37 -0.68 11.00 -3.50
CA THR A 37 0.73 10.63 -3.64
C THR A 37 1.04 9.49 -2.69
N LEU A 38 1.68 8.46 -3.20
CA LEU A 38 2.12 7.34 -2.38
C LEU A 38 3.62 7.21 -2.49
N MET A 39 4.29 7.25 -1.35
CA MET A 39 5.72 7.05 -1.29
C MET A 39 5.99 5.76 -0.53
N ASN A 40 6.55 4.77 -1.22
CA ASN A 40 6.84 3.47 -0.65
C ASN A 40 8.30 3.07 -0.88
N GLN A 41 9.18 4.03 -0.91
CA GLN A 41 10.60 3.77 -1.13
C GLN A 41 11.15 2.91 0.00
N LYS A 42 11.67 1.75 -0.32
CA LYS A 42 12.23 0.80 0.63
C LYS A 42 11.20 0.32 1.65
N GLY A 43 9.93 0.54 1.38
CA GLY A 43 8.88 0.06 2.25
C GLY A 43 8.20 -1.17 1.66
N ALA A 44 7.18 -1.66 2.33
CA ALA A 44 6.46 -2.83 1.87
C ALA A 44 4.96 -2.62 2.02
N LEU A 45 4.23 -3.01 0.99
CA LEU A 45 2.78 -3.06 1.01
C LEU A 45 2.38 -4.50 0.73
N LYS A 46 1.64 -5.11 1.63
CA LYS A 46 1.28 -6.51 1.50
C LYS A 46 -0.20 -6.71 1.77
N ALA A 47 -0.82 -7.56 1.00
CA ALA A 47 -2.19 -7.95 1.22
C ALA A 47 -2.30 -9.47 1.18
N GLY A 48 -3.14 -10.02 2.05
CA GLY A 48 -3.31 -11.46 2.10
C GLY A 48 -4.09 -11.99 0.91
N THR A 49 -5.03 -11.23 0.40
CA THR A 49 -5.81 -11.62 -0.76
C THR A 49 -5.65 -10.59 -1.87
N ASP A 50 -6.44 -9.53 -1.85
CA ASP A 50 -6.45 -8.55 -2.93
C ASP A 50 -5.86 -7.24 -2.48
N MET A 51 -5.15 -6.57 -3.37
CA MET A 51 -4.67 -5.23 -3.11
C MET A 51 -5.19 -4.30 -4.21
N LEU A 52 -5.82 -3.22 -3.80
CA LEU A 52 -6.25 -2.18 -4.71
C LEU A 52 -5.53 -0.89 -4.33
N LEU A 53 -4.74 -0.40 -5.24
CA LEU A 53 -3.95 0.80 -5.02
C LEU A 53 -4.40 1.86 -6.02
N SER A 54 -4.78 3.01 -5.50
CA SER A 54 -5.29 4.08 -6.33
C SER A 54 -4.57 5.37 -5.96
N GLY A 55 -3.98 6.03 -6.93
CA GLY A 55 -3.27 7.25 -6.62
C GLY A 55 -2.84 8.01 -7.86
N GLY A 56 -2.42 9.25 -7.65
CA GLY A 56 -1.89 10.07 -8.73
C GLY A 56 -0.44 9.75 -8.98
N ASP A 57 0.38 9.86 -7.97
CA ASP A 57 1.81 9.59 -8.08
C ASP A 57 2.19 8.47 -7.12
N VAL A 58 2.89 7.46 -7.63
CA VAL A 58 3.35 6.36 -6.79
C VAL A 58 4.85 6.21 -6.97
N SER A 59 5.55 6.21 -5.86
CA SER A 59 6.99 6.07 -5.82
C SER A 59 7.32 4.79 -5.06
N ASN A 60 7.87 3.79 -5.75
CA ASN A 60 8.11 2.48 -5.14
C ASN A 60 9.53 1.99 -5.34
N GLN A 61 10.49 2.90 -5.32
CA GLN A 61 11.89 2.55 -5.52
C GLN A 61 12.37 1.62 -4.42
N GLU A 62 12.87 0.46 -4.79
CA GLU A 62 13.36 -0.55 -3.86
C GLU A 62 12.29 -0.97 -2.84
N GLY A 63 11.03 -0.72 -3.16
CA GLY A 63 9.94 -1.13 -2.28
C GLY A 63 9.30 -2.41 -2.78
N THR A 64 8.34 -2.89 -2.02
CA THR A 64 7.66 -4.14 -2.30
C THR A 64 6.16 -3.92 -2.31
N LEU A 65 5.51 -4.42 -3.36
CA LEU A 65 4.06 -4.50 -3.43
C LEU A 65 3.71 -5.96 -3.62
N ALA A 66 2.92 -6.52 -2.74
CA ALA A 66 2.60 -7.94 -2.81
C ALA A 66 1.15 -8.19 -2.45
N ALA A 67 0.52 -9.08 -3.18
CA ALA A 67 -0.84 -9.50 -2.90
C ALA A 67 -0.89 -11.01 -3.05
N GLY A 68 -1.70 -11.65 -2.20
CA GLY A 68 -1.82 -13.09 -2.24
C GLY A 68 -2.58 -13.59 -3.47
N ARG A 69 -3.51 -12.80 -3.97
CA ARG A 69 -4.33 -13.19 -5.12
C ARG A 69 -4.19 -12.17 -6.24
N ASP A 70 -4.79 -11.02 -6.09
CA ASP A 70 -4.83 -10.02 -7.16
C ASP A 70 -4.24 -8.71 -6.69
N LEU A 71 -3.45 -8.12 -7.55
CA LEU A 71 -2.90 -6.79 -7.32
C LEU A 71 -3.42 -5.86 -8.41
N ASN A 72 -4.18 -4.87 -7.99
CA ASN A 72 -4.68 -3.86 -8.92
C ASN A 72 -4.12 -2.50 -8.53
N ALA A 73 -3.45 -1.87 -9.45
CA ALA A 73 -2.90 -0.54 -9.24
C ALA A 73 -3.45 0.39 -10.30
N HIS A 74 -4.15 1.42 -9.86
CA HIS A 74 -4.66 2.44 -10.75
C HIS A 74 -3.87 3.71 -10.53
N LEU A 75 -3.02 4.04 -11.48
CA LEU A 75 -2.13 5.18 -11.38
C LEU A 75 -2.42 6.16 -12.49
N ASN A 76 -2.29 7.41 -12.18
CA ASN A 76 -2.39 8.46 -13.21
C ASN A 76 -1.06 8.77 -13.81
#